data_23dc0bc516185dd70b47b722fd34a8e2
#
_entry.id   23dc0bc516185dd70b47b722fd34a8e2
#
_cell.length_a   1.000
_cell.length_b   1.000
_cell.length_c   1.000
_cell.angle_alpha   90.00
_cell.angle_beta   90.00
_cell.angle_gamma   90.00
#
_symmetry.space_group_name_H-M   'P 1'
#
loop_
_entity.id
_entity.type
_entity.pdbx_description
1 polymer ?
#
loop_
_entity_poly.entity_id
_entity_poly.type
_entity_poly.pdbx_seq_one_letter_code
_entity_poly.pdbx_strand_id
1 'polypeptide(L)'
;IAHKNVGKITVFMFAISVMIAALICVTGEFFIRFLFGEKFSDSASSFRYLIWIICPIFIDSALNIAFVQNQLGKFLAYKWIIALIISATAHILLIPNFRNFGAIAGCMIGYISVCIFDAITYVRTSRRINTIKV
;
A
#
# COMPACT_ATOMS: atom_id res chain seq x y z
N ILE A 1 -21.95 -10.04 -10.39
CA ILE A 1 -21.80 -8.65 -10.92
C ILE A 1 -20.53 -7.98 -10.37
N ALA A 2 -20.08 -8.33 -9.16
CA ALA A 2 -18.97 -7.63 -8.48
C ALA A 2 -17.59 -7.83 -9.15
N HIS A 3 -17.27 -9.02 -9.67
CA HIS A 3 -15.91 -9.32 -10.15
C HIS A 3 -15.46 -8.53 -11.39
N LYS A 4 -16.37 -8.22 -12.30
CA LYS A 4 -16.01 -7.54 -13.56
C LYS A 4 -15.61 -6.08 -13.35
N ASN A 5 -16.04 -5.46 -12.26
CA ASN A 5 -15.79 -4.06 -11.96
C ASN A 5 -14.60 -3.83 -10.98
N VAL A 6 -14.22 -4.85 -10.20
CA VAL A 6 -13.14 -4.71 -9.22
C VAL A 6 -11.82 -4.31 -9.89
N GLY A 7 -11.45 -4.96 -11.00
CA GLY A 7 -10.24 -4.61 -11.73
C GLY A 7 -10.25 -3.15 -12.23
N LYS A 8 -11.39 -2.67 -12.74
CA LYS A 8 -11.52 -1.27 -13.18
C LYS A 8 -11.41 -0.30 -12.01
N ILE A 9 -12.04 -0.63 -10.88
CA ILE A 9 -11.98 0.18 -9.66
C ILE A 9 -10.54 0.23 -9.14
N THR A 10 -9.83 -0.90 -9.11
CA THR A 10 -8.44 -0.96 -8.67
C THR A 10 -7.53 -0.10 -9.56
N VAL A 11 -7.67 -0.18 -10.89
CA VAL A 11 -6.89 0.65 -11.82
C VAL A 11 -7.21 2.13 -11.64
N PHE A 12 -8.48 2.48 -11.47
CA PHE A 12 -8.90 3.86 -11.23
C PHE A 12 -8.35 4.40 -9.92
N MET A 13 -8.43 3.63 -8.83
CA MET A 13 -7.86 3.98 -7.53
C MET A 13 -6.34 4.14 -7.60
N PHE A 14 -5.66 3.25 -8.34
CA PHE A 14 -4.22 3.38 -8.57
C PHE A 14 -3.87 4.67 -9.32
N ALA A 15 -4.60 5.00 -10.39
CA ALA A 15 -4.37 6.24 -11.14
C ALA A 15 -4.55 7.49 -10.26
N ILE A 16 -5.61 7.52 -9.43
CA ILE A 16 -5.84 8.61 -8.47
C ILE A 16 -4.69 8.68 -7.46
N SER A 17 -4.25 7.56 -6.92
CA SER A 17 -3.18 7.53 -5.91
C SER A 17 -1.85 8.05 -6.47
N VAL A 18 -1.51 7.69 -7.71
CA VAL A 18 -0.31 8.20 -8.39
C VAL A 18 -0.41 9.72 -8.61
N MET A 19 -1.58 10.21 -9.01
CA MET A 19 -1.81 11.65 -9.18
C MET A 19 -1.66 12.42 -7.86
N ILE A 20 -2.26 11.91 -6.79
CA ILE A 20 -2.14 12.49 -5.44
C ILE A 20 -0.69 12.43 -4.95
N ALA A 21 -0.01 11.29 -5.10
CA ALA A 21 1.39 11.14 -4.70
C ALA A 21 2.30 12.11 -5.46
N ALA A 22 2.12 12.26 -6.76
CA ALA A 22 2.87 13.21 -7.59
C ALA A 22 2.62 14.65 -7.15
N LEU A 23 1.37 15.03 -6.91
CA LEU A 23 1.01 16.38 -6.44
C LEU A 23 1.68 16.67 -5.09
N ILE A 24 1.57 15.76 -4.12
CA ILE A 24 2.16 15.94 -2.80
C ILE A 24 3.70 15.86 -2.87
N CYS A 25 4.27 15.07 -3.77
CA CYS A 25 5.71 15.01 -3.97
C CYS A 25 6.29 16.36 -4.43
N VAL A 26 5.54 17.10 -5.26
CA VAL A 26 5.95 18.42 -5.76
C VAL A 26 5.71 19.51 -4.70
N THR A 27 4.57 19.48 -4.02
CA THR A 27 4.16 20.54 -3.09
C THR A 27 4.61 20.28 -1.65
N GLY A 28 4.84 19.03 -1.26
CA GLY A 28 5.08 18.62 0.12
C GLY A 28 6.33 19.24 0.73
N GLU A 29 7.40 19.40 -0.05
CA GLU A 29 8.62 20.04 0.43
C GLU A 29 8.38 21.52 0.78
N PHE A 30 7.61 22.22 -0.05
CA PHE A 30 7.20 23.60 0.22
C PHE A 30 6.37 23.68 1.51
N PHE A 31 5.39 22.80 1.69
CA PHE A 31 4.56 22.77 2.90
C PHE A 31 5.36 22.45 4.15
N ILE A 32 6.27 21.50 4.10
CA ILE A 32 7.10 21.13 5.26
C ILE A 32 8.01 22.30 5.65
N ARG A 33 8.68 22.94 4.70
CA ARG A 33 9.53 24.10 4.98
C ARG A 33 8.73 25.29 5.49
N PHE A 34 7.53 25.52 4.94
CA PHE A 34 6.67 26.62 5.36
C PHE A 34 6.13 26.42 6.79
N LEU A 35 5.72 25.19 7.15
CA LEU A 35 5.10 24.91 8.46
C LEU A 35 6.14 24.68 9.56
N PHE A 36 7.27 24.03 9.26
CA PHE A 36 8.24 23.58 10.27
C PHE A 36 9.59 24.27 10.15
N GLY A 37 9.82 25.06 9.11
CA GLY A 37 11.05 25.78 8.87
C GLY A 37 12.18 24.93 8.28
N GLU A 38 13.30 25.57 7.99
CA GLU A 38 14.46 24.96 7.30
C GLU A 38 15.14 23.82 8.05
N LYS A 39 15.00 23.78 9.38
CA LYS A 39 15.56 22.70 10.21
C LYS A 39 15.03 21.30 9.86
N PHE A 40 13.87 21.23 9.18
CA PHE A 40 13.22 20.00 8.81
C PHE A 40 13.41 19.62 7.33
N SER A 41 14.39 20.20 6.65
CA SER A 41 14.70 19.90 5.24
C SER A 41 15.00 18.42 4.99
N ASP A 42 15.72 17.76 5.92
CA ASP A 42 16.03 16.33 5.83
C ASP A 42 14.76 15.46 5.95
N SER A 43 13.80 15.90 6.78
CA SER A 43 12.49 15.25 6.90
C SER A 43 11.65 15.42 5.64
N ALA A 44 11.77 16.55 4.94
CA ALA A 44 11.08 16.80 3.67
C ALA A 44 11.55 15.82 2.58
N SER A 45 12.84 15.54 2.52
CA SER A 45 13.40 14.53 1.60
C SER A 45 12.85 13.14 1.89
N SER A 46 12.82 12.74 3.16
CA SER A 46 12.26 11.45 3.60
C SER A 46 10.77 11.36 3.29
N PHE A 47 10.02 12.44 3.48
CA PHE A 47 8.59 12.51 3.18
C PHE A 47 8.29 12.31 1.70
N ARG A 48 9.13 12.83 0.80
CA ARG A 48 8.99 12.65 -0.65
C ARG A 48 8.99 11.18 -1.05
N TYR A 49 9.79 10.35 -0.40
CA TYR A 49 9.80 8.90 -0.66
C TYR A 49 8.64 8.18 0.03
N LEU A 50 8.31 8.60 1.26
CA LEU A 50 7.25 7.99 2.05
C LEU A 50 5.86 8.14 1.39
N ILE A 51 5.60 9.24 0.68
CA ILE A 51 4.31 9.50 0.06
C ILE A 51 3.90 8.44 -0.97
N TRP A 52 4.86 7.76 -1.59
CA TRP A 52 4.57 6.69 -2.55
C TRP A 52 3.91 5.46 -1.92
N ILE A 53 3.89 5.35 -0.59
CA ILE A 53 3.11 4.33 0.13
C ILE A 53 1.60 4.47 -0.14
N ILE A 54 1.13 5.64 -0.50
CA ILE A 54 -0.27 5.86 -0.89
C ILE A 54 -0.71 4.91 -2.02
N CYS A 55 0.16 4.63 -2.99
CA CYS A 55 -0.18 3.76 -4.12
C CYS A 55 -0.59 2.34 -3.69
N PRO A 56 0.22 1.58 -2.95
CA PRO A 56 -0.20 0.28 -2.46
C PRO A 56 -1.39 0.34 -1.48
N ILE A 57 -1.55 1.40 -0.68
CA ILE A 57 -2.70 1.56 0.21
C ILE A 57 -4.01 1.65 -0.59
N PHE A 58 -4.04 2.40 -1.68
CA PHE A 58 -5.24 2.53 -2.52
C PHE A 58 -5.58 1.22 -3.23
N ILE A 59 -4.58 0.47 -3.70
CA ILE A 59 -4.76 -0.86 -4.29
C ILE A 59 -5.36 -1.82 -3.26
N ASP A 60 -4.77 -1.89 -2.06
CA ASP A 60 -5.26 -2.70 -0.96
C ASP A 60 -6.71 -2.33 -0.59
N SER A 61 -7.02 -1.05 -0.48
CA SER A 61 -8.36 -0.58 -0.15
C SER A 61 -9.40 -1.02 -1.18
N ALA A 62 -9.07 -0.95 -2.48
CA ALA A 62 -9.96 -1.39 -3.55
C ALA A 62 -10.22 -2.91 -3.49
N LEU A 63 -9.19 -3.71 -3.20
CA LEU A 63 -9.31 -5.17 -3.09
C LEU A 63 -10.00 -5.60 -1.80
N ASN A 64 -9.84 -4.85 -0.69
CA ASN A 64 -10.53 -5.10 0.57
C ASN A 64 -12.06 -5.06 0.41
N ILE A 65 -12.57 -4.13 -0.39
CA ILE A 65 -14.02 -4.06 -0.68
C ILE A 65 -14.50 -5.38 -1.30
N ALA A 66 -13.75 -5.91 -2.25
CA ALA A 66 -14.08 -7.20 -2.90
C ALA A 66 -14.01 -8.37 -1.91
N PHE A 67 -13.04 -8.38 -0.99
CA PHE A 67 -12.89 -9.44 0.00
C PHE A 67 -14.02 -9.42 1.03
N VAL A 68 -14.43 -8.24 1.49
CA VAL A 68 -15.57 -8.09 2.42
C VAL A 68 -16.86 -8.58 1.75
N GLN A 69 -17.12 -8.19 0.51
CA GLN A 69 -18.30 -8.62 -0.23
C GLN A 69 -18.36 -10.14 -0.45
N ASN A 70 -17.22 -10.81 -0.54
CA ASN A 70 -17.12 -12.26 -0.69
C ASN A 70 -16.98 -13.02 0.64
N GLN A 71 -17.23 -12.37 1.79
CA GLN A 71 -17.16 -12.94 3.14
C GLN A 71 -15.78 -13.52 3.49
N LEU A 72 -14.72 -12.96 2.90
CA LEU A 72 -13.33 -13.36 3.13
C LEU A 72 -12.66 -12.59 4.27
N GLY A 73 -13.43 -12.13 5.25
CA GLY A 73 -12.93 -11.32 6.38
C GLY A 73 -11.78 -11.96 7.17
N LYS A 74 -11.75 -13.29 7.28
CA LYS A 74 -10.65 -14.00 7.93
C LYS A 74 -9.31 -13.79 7.20
N PHE A 75 -9.32 -13.72 5.87
CA PHE A 75 -8.12 -13.47 5.08
C PHE A 75 -7.56 -12.06 5.31
N LEU A 76 -8.43 -11.07 5.58
CA LEU A 76 -7.98 -9.73 5.92
C LEU A 76 -7.16 -9.72 7.22
N ALA A 77 -7.58 -10.45 8.24
CA ALA A 77 -6.81 -10.57 9.49
C ALA A 77 -5.45 -11.23 9.26
N TYR A 78 -5.42 -12.35 8.54
CA TYR A 78 -4.18 -13.08 8.26
C TYR A 78 -3.18 -12.23 7.45
N LYS A 79 -3.62 -11.49 6.45
CA LYS A 79 -2.71 -10.65 5.66
C LYS A 79 -2.03 -9.57 6.49
N TRP A 80 -2.77 -8.93 7.42
CA TRP A 80 -2.20 -7.91 8.29
C TRP A 80 -1.22 -8.47 9.31
N ILE A 81 -1.46 -9.69 9.83
CA ILE A 81 -0.51 -10.39 10.69
C ILE A 81 0.78 -10.70 9.93
N ILE A 82 0.68 -11.25 8.72
CA ILE A 82 1.84 -11.55 7.87
C ILE A 82 2.59 -10.26 7.52
N ALA A 83 1.88 -9.21 7.11
CA ALA A 83 2.48 -7.93 6.78
C ALA A 83 3.20 -7.30 7.98
N LEU A 84 2.64 -7.42 9.19
CA LEU A 84 3.27 -6.95 10.43
C LEU A 84 4.60 -7.66 10.69
N ILE A 85 4.62 -8.98 10.56
CA ILE A 85 5.85 -9.77 10.76
C ILE A 85 6.92 -9.38 9.74
N ILE A 86 6.55 -9.30 8.46
CA ILE A 86 7.48 -8.92 7.38
C ILE A 86 8.00 -7.50 7.59
N SER A 87 7.10 -6.55 7.86
CA SER A 87 7.45 -5.15 8.09
C SER A 87 8.34 -4.99 9.33
N ALA A 88 8.00 -5.64 10.45
CA ALA A 88 8.82 -5.59 11.66
C ALA A 88 10.23 -6.15 11.43
N THR A 89 10.33 -7.29 10.74
CA THR A 89 11.63 -7.88 10.37
C THR A 89 12.43 -6.94 9.48
N ALA A 90 11.79 -6.35 8.47
CA ALA A 90 12.44 -5.39 7.58
C ALA A 90 12.93 -4.15 8.35
N HIS A 91 12.16 -3.61 9.30
CA HIS A 91 12.58 -2.48 10.12
C HIS A 91 13.78 -2.83 11.00
N ILE A 92 13.78 -4.00 11.66
CA ILE A 92 14.89 -4.45 12.51
C ILE A 92 16.19 -4.57 11.70
N LEU A 93 16.11 -5.02 10.46
CA LEU A 93 17.29 -5.22 9.60
C LEU A 93 17.75 -3.94 8.91
N LEU A 94 16.83 -3.08 8.50
CA LEU A 94 17.14 -1.93 7.65
C LEU A 94 17.42 -0.65 8.43
N ILE A 95 16.76 -0.42 9.57
CA ILE A 95 16.95 0.82 10.35
C ILE A 95 18.38 0.97 10.84
N PRO A 96 19.07 -0.06 11.39
CA PRO A 96 20.45 0.09 11.86
C PRO A 96 21.42 0.54 10.76
N ASN A 97 21.19 0.08 9.52
CA ASN A 97 22.07 0.34 8.39
C ASN A 97 21.72 1.64 7.63
N PHE A 98 20.43 1.96 7.50
CA PHE A 98 19.95 3.03 6.62
C PHE A 98 19.16 4.13 7.34
N ARG A 99 19.05 4.08 8.68
CA ARG A 99 18.32 5.08 9.50
C ARG A 99 16.93 5.39 8.91
N ASN A 100 16.66 6.64 8.56
CA ASN A 100 15.36 7.09 8.05
C ASN A 100 14.93 6.36 6.76
N PHE A 101 15.86 6.11 5.85
CA PHE A 101 15.56 5.34 4.62
C PHE A 101 15.23 3.88 4.92
N GLY A 102 15.84 3.29 5.96
CA GLY A 102 15.51 1.95 6.43
C GLY A 102 14.07 1.86 6.94
N ALA A 103 13.59 2.88 7.65
CA ALA A 103 12.20 2.93 8.10
C ALA A 103 11.21 3.03 6.92
N ILE A 104 11.50 3.90 5.94
CA ILE A 104 10.68 4.04 4.73
C ILE A 104 10.64 2.73 3.95
N ALA A 105 11.79 2.11 3.73
CA ALA A 105 11.88 0.84 3.02
C ALA A 105 11.13 -0.29 3.75
N GLY A 106 11.20 -0.35 5.08
CA GLY A 106 10.46 -1.31 5.90
C GLY A 106 8.94 -1.17 5.76
N CYS A 107 8.43 0.07 5.74
CA CYS A 107 7.03 0.36 5.47
C CYS A 107 6.62 -0.07 4.05
N MET A 108 7.42 0.28 3.04
CA MET A 108 7.16 -0.10 1.65
C MET A 108 7.11 -1.61 1.46
N ILE A 109 8.06 -2.35 2.02
CA ILE A 109 8.11 -3.82 1.98
C ILE A 109 6.85 -4.40 2.62
N GLY A 110 6.42 -3.86 3.77
CA GLY A 110 5.18 -4.28 4.44
C GLY A 110 3.96 -4.12 3.51
N TYR A 111 3.75 -2.96 2.92
CA TYR A 111 2.61 -2.71 2.03
C TYR A 111 2.69 -3.47 0.71
N ILE A 112 3.88 -3.63 0.13
CA ILE A 112 4.05 -4.46 -1.08
C ILE A 112 3.68 -5.91 -0.77
N SER A 113 4.06 -6.44 0.39
CA SER A 113 3.68 -7.80 0.80
C SER A 113 2.16 -7.98 0.92
N VAL A 114 1.44 -6.96 1.43
CA VAL A 114 -0.02 -6.93 1.46
C VAL A 114 -0.59 -6.99 0.06
N CYS A 115 -0.11 -6.16 -0.87
CA CYS A 115 -0.60 -6.13 -2.25
C CYS A 115 -0.35 -7.46 -2.97
N ILE A 116 0.79 -8.11 -2.74
CA ILE A 116 1.09 -9.44 -3.31
C ILE A 116 0.11 -10.48 -2.77
N PHE A 117 -0.14 -10.49 -1.45
CA PHE A 117 -1.08 -11.40 -0.82
C PHE A 117 -2.50 -11.21 -1.37
N ASP A 118 -2.93 -9.95 -1.52
CA ASP A 118 -4.23 -9.60 -2.08
C ASP A 118 -4.37 -10.06 -3.52
N ALA A 119 -3.36 -9.83 -4.35
CA ALA A 119 -3.37 -10.27 -5.75
C ALA A 119 -3.49 -11.81 -5.86
N ILE A 120 -2.73 -12.55 -5.05
CA ILE A 120 -2.80 -14.01 -5.02
C ILE A 120 -4.19 -14.48 -4.59
N THR A 121 -4.72 -13.89 -3.52
CA THR A 121 -6.04 -14.26 -2.97
C THR A 121 -7.15 -13.94 -3.97
N TYR A 122 -7.09 -12.78 -4.62
CA TYR A 122 -8.05 -12.38 -5.65
C TYR A 122 -8.05 -13.34 -6.84
N VAL A 123 -6.88 -13.69 -7.38
CA VAL A 123 -6.76 -14.63 -8.50
C VAL A 123 -7.29 -16.02 -8.13
N ARG A 124 -6.96 -16.52 -6.95
CA ARG A 124 -7.46 -17.82 -6.46
C ARG A 124 -8.98 -17.84 -6.31
N THR A 125 -9.54 -16.80 -5.72
CA THR A 125 -10.99 -16.68 -5.52
C THR A 125 -11.73 -16.52 -6.85
N SER A 126 -11.22 -15.73 -7.77
CA SER A 126 -11.79 -15.53 -9.10
C SER A 126 -11.84 -16.85 -9.90
N ARG A 127 -10.79 -17.66 -9.83
CA ARG A 127 -10.76 -18.99 -10.49
C ARG A 127 -11.82 -19.94 -9.91
N ARG A 128 -11.98 -19.99 -8.58
CA ARG A 128 -12.99 -20.84 -7.92
C ARG A 128 -14.42 -20.50 -8.36
N ILE A 129 -14.74 -19.21 -8.45
CA ILE A 129 -16.09 -18.77 -8.84
C ILE A 129 -16.38 -19.13 -10.30
N ASN A 130 -15.40 -19.06 -11.19
CA ASN A 130 -15.58 -19.45 -12.59
C ASN A 130 -15.77 -20.96 -12.76
N THR A 131 -15.17 -21.78 -11.90
CA THR A 131 -15.31 -23.25 -11.94
C THR A 131 -16.70 -23.73 -11.45
N ILE A 132 -17.38 -22.94 -10.61
CA ILE A 132 -18.72 -23.30 -10.08
C ILE A 132 -19.84 -22.90 -11.06
N LYS A 133 -19.55 -22.02 -12.03
CA LYS A 133 -20.54 -21.54 -13.03
C LYS A 133 -20.58 -22.38 -14.31
N VAL A 134 -19.78 -23.42 -14.44
CA VAL A 134 -19.82 -24.44 -15.50
C VAL A 134 -20.48 -25.68 -14.97
#